data_365bb744cda64c1cf40531897717af5e
#
_entry.id   365bb744cda64c1cf40531897717af5e
#
_cell.length_a   1.000
_cell.length_b   1.000
_cell.length_c   1.000
_cell.angle_alpha   90.00
_cell.angle_beta   90.00
_cell.angle_gamma   90.00
#
_symmetry.space_group_name_H-M   'P 1'
#
loop_
_entity.id
_entity.type
_entity.pdbx_description
1 polymer ?
#
loop_
_entity_poly.entity_id
_entity_poly.type
_entity_poly.pdbx_seq_one_letter_code
_entity_poly.pdbx_strand_id
1 'polypeptide(L)'
;MKTPEIGHNNFKSQLKTIAKDTVNAKASAVIPACMGFVADQANQDNPNFAPLTHMYNVIGNLHKPKEFKALTKKNIKEYAESIGLELRKESKAFGLRKGSNKAPFDPEFYLAIEPAAEVTPLEKFEKAIKSADNAGISMDEMLKAIGDFYEVELEAFDPIQKLEAVVNG
;
A
#
# COMPACT_ATOMS: atom_id res chain seq x y z
N MET A 1 4.81 -28.14 0.22
CA MET A 1 6.01 -27.47 0.76
C MET A 1 5.87 -27.37 2.27
N LYS A 2 6.93 -27.63 3.05
CA LYS A 2 6.87 -27.40 4.50
C LYS A 2 6.89 -25.89 4.77
N THR A 3 5.98 -25.39 5.58
CA THR A 3 6.01 -24.01 6.08
C THR A 3 7.31 -23.82 6.87
N PRO A 4 8.11 -22.82 6.61
CA PRO A 4 9.34 -22.58 7.35
C PRO A 4 9.03 -22.26 8.81
N GLU A 5 9.78 -22.84 9.73
CA GLU A 5 9.69 -22.51 11.14
C GLU A 5 10.39 -21.16 11.39
N ILE A 6 9.63 -20.18 11.90
CA ILE A 6 10.12 -18.84 12.19
C ILE A 6 10.26 -18.68 13.70
N GLY A 7 11.42 -18.21 14.13
CA GLY A 7 11.72 -17.90 15.51
C GLY A 7 12.63 -16.68 15.64
N HIS A 8 12.96 -16.28 16.85
CA HIS A 8 13.77 -15.09 17.13
C HIS A 8 15.10 -15.06 16.37
N ASN A 9 15.73 -16.23 16.17
CA ASN A 9 17.06 -16.33 15.56
C ASN A 9 17.06 -16.08 14.06
N ASN A 10 15.98 -16.43 13.35
CA ASN A 10 15.91 -16.34 11.90
C ASN A 10 14.90 -15.30 11.38
N PHE A 11 14.04 -14.75 12.21
CA PHE A 11 12.99 -13.80 11.80
C PHE A 11 13.56 -12.63 10.97
N LYS A 12 14.62 -11.99 11.47
CA LYS A 12 15.23 -10.84 10.77
C LYS A 12 15.79 -11.22 9.40
N SER A 13 16.38 -12.42 9.25
CA SER A 13 16.88 -12.90 7.96
C SER A 13 15.76 -13.21 7.00
N GLN A 14 14.65 -13.77 7.49
CA GLN A 14 13.45 -14.04 6.69
C GLN A 14 12.78 -12.75 6.21
N LEU A 15 12.71 -11.71 7.04
CA LEU A 15 12.24 -10.39 6.60
C LEU A 15 13.09 -9.82 5.45
N LYS A 16 14.42 -10.00 5.51
CA LYS A 16 15.32 -9.57 4.43
C LYS A 16 15.09 -10.39 3.16
N THR A 17 14.79 -11.69 3.28
CA THR A 17 14.43 -12.55 2.15
C THR A 17 13.15 -12.05 1.49
N ILE A 18 12.11 -11.75 2.28
CA ILE A 18 10.86 -11.15 1.77
C ILE A 18 11.17 -9.84 1.04
N ALA A 19 12.01 -8.99 1.66
CA ALA A 19 12.37 -7.70 1.08
C ALA A 19 13.15 -7.85 -0.26
N LYS A 20 13.93 -8.90 -0.42
CA LYS A 20 14.74 -9.14 -1.60
C LYS A 20 13.97 -9.83 -2.72
N ASP A 21 13.13 -10.79 -2.37
CA ASP A 21 12.37 -11.60 -3.33
C ASP A 21 11.00 -11.99 -2.76
N THR A 22 10.04 -11.11 -2.96
CA THR A 22 8.69 -11.25 -2.40
C THR A 22 7.92 -12.39 -3.07
N VAL A 23 8.16 -12.63 -4.36
CA VAL A 23 7.45 -13.68 -5.12
C VAL A 23 7.83 -15.06 -4.57
N ASN A 24 9.13 -15.32 -4.41
CA ASN A 24 9.59 -16.58 -3.82
C ASN A 24 9.22 -16.71 -2.35
N ALA A 25 9.23 -15.61 -1.59
CA ALA A 25 8.81 -15.60 -0.20
C ALA A 25 7.32 -15.98 -0.04
N LYS A 26 6.45 -15.57 -0.97
CA LYS A 26 5.05 -16.01 -1.02
C LYS A 26 4.95 -17.50 -1.35
N ALA A 27 5.59 -17.94 -2.42
CA ALA A 27 5.54 -19.32 -2.87
C ALA A 27 6.07 -20.30 -1.80
N SER A 28 7.08 -19.90 -1.01
CA SER A 28 7.65 -20.69 0.08
C SER A 28 6.94 -20.54 1.43
N ALA A 29 5.81 -19.85 1.48
CA ALA A 29 5.04 -19.57 2.71
C ALA A 29 5.84 -18.82 3.81
N VAL A 30 6.91 -18.12 3.46
CA VAL A 30 7.72 -17.35 4.43
C VAL A 30 6.91 -16.15 4.98
N ILE A 31 6.09 -15.52 4.14
CA ILE A 31 5.27 -14.37 4.57
C ILE A 31 4.25 -14.79 5.64
N PRO A 32 3.38 -15.79 5.42
CA PRO A 32 2.47 -16.27 6.46
C PRO A 32 3.20 -16.71 7.74
N ALA A 33 4.33 -17.39 7.62
CA ALA A 33 5.11 -17.82 8.77
C ALA A 33 5.67 -16.65 9.59
N CYS A 34 6.17 -15.59 8.93
CA CYS A 34 6.59 -14.37 9.61
C CYS A 34 5.42 -13.65 10.28
N MET A 35 4.24 -13.62 9.65
CA MET A 35 3.04 -13.03 10.23
C MET A 35 2.55 -13.81 11.46
N GLY A 36 2.57 -15.16 11.39
CA GLY A 36 2.30 -16.01 12.53
C GLY A 36 3.22 -15.72 13.70
N PHE A 37 4.53 -15.61 13.46
CA PHE A 37 5.49 -15.24 14.49
C PHE A 37 5.22 -13.86 15.11
N VAL A 38 4.86 -12.86 14.29
CA VAL A 38 4.47 -11.54 14.80
C VAL A 38 3.23 -11.64 15.70
N ALA A 39 2.24 -12.42 15.27
CA ALA A 39 1.01 -12.65 16.04
C ALA A 39 1.30 -13.34 17.39
N ASP A 40 2.10 -14.40 17.38
CA ASP A 40 2.49 -15.13 18.57
C ASP A 40 3.17 -14.21 19.60
N GLN A 41 4.09 -13.37 19.14
CA GLN A 41 4.79 -12.43 20.02
C GLN A 41 3.90 -11.27 20.50
N ALA A 42 3.03 -10.77 19.64
CA ALA A 42 2.12 -9.68 19.99
C ALA A 42 0.99 -10.16 20.92
N ASN A 43 0.57 -11.41 20.85
CA ASN A 43 -0.57 -11.93 21.60
C ASN A 43 -0.23 -12.58 22.94
N GLN A 44 1.03 -12.56 23.35
CA GLN A 44 1.45 -13.03 24.69
C GLN A 44 0.86 -12.17 25.81
N ASP A 45 0.81 -12.69 27.03
CA ASP A 45 0.41 -11.94 28.23
C ASP A 45 1.32 -10.72 28.45
N ASN A 46 2.61 -10.87 28.16
CA ASN A 46 3.57 -9.77 28.10
C ASN A 46 3.98 -9.53 26.64
N PRO A 47 3.22 -8.71 25.89
CA PRO A 47 3.36 -8.62 24.47
C PRO A 47 4.68 -7.98 24.01
N ASN A 48 5.29 -8.62 23.02
CA ASN A 48 6.52 -8.12 22.39
C ASN A 48 6.22 -7.60 20.99
N PHE A 49 6.28 -6.29 20.79
CA PHE A 49 6.02 -5.63 19.50
C PHE A 49 7.28 -5.39 18.66
N ALA A 50 8.46 -5.85 19.11
CA ALA A 50 9.68 -5.71 18.34
C ALA A 50 9.63 -6.39 16.96
N PRO A 51 9.05 -7.60 16.81
CA PRO A 51 8.87 -8.20 15.49
C PRO A 51 8.02 -7.35 14.54
N LEU A 52 6.90 -6.79 15.01
CA LEU A 52 6.06 -5.89 14.21
C LEU A 52 6.82 -4.62 13.80
N THR A 53 7.60 -4.06 14.70
CA THR A 53 8.46 -2.91 14.43
C THR A 53 9.52 -3.23 13.39
N HIS A 54 10.16 -4.39 13.46
CA HIS A 54 11.12 -4.82 12.44
C HIS A 54 10.46 -5.02 11.08
N MET A 55 9.28 -5.63 11.05
CA MET A 55 8.49 -5.78 9.82
C MET A 55 8.18 -4.42 9.19
N TYR A 56 7.70 -3.46 9.96
CA TYR A 56 7.44 -2.09 9.51
C TYR A 56 8.69 -1.41 8.92
N ASN A 57 9.84 -1.59 9.55
CA ASN A 57 11.08 -0.93 9.14
C ASN A 57 11.72 -1.59 7.91
N VAL A 58 11.60 -2.92 7.77
CA VAL A 58 12.24 -3.67 6.68
C VAL A 58 11.30 -3.80 5.49
N ILE A 59 10.12 -4.35 5.68
CA ILE A 59 9.18 -4.65 4.59
C ILE A 59 8.46 -3.39 4.12
N GLY A 60 8.10 -2.51 5.04
CA GLY A 60 7.40 -1.27 4.72
C GLY A 60 8.14 -0.31 3.78
N ASN A 61 9.44 -0.54 3.55
CA ASN A 61 10.24 0.18 2.57
C ASN A 61 10.24 -0.47 1.18
N LEU A 62 9.59 -1.64 1.02
CA LEU A 62 9.51 -2.28 -0.28
C LEU A 62 8.78 -1.38 -1.26
N HIS A 63 9.49 -0.94 -2.29
CA HIS A 63 8.91 -0.31 -3.45
C HIS A 63 8.21 -1.37 -4.27
N LYS A 64 6.95 -1.65 -3.90
CA LYS A 64 6.03 -2.53 -4.64
C LYS A 64 6.41 -4.02 -4.67
N PRO A 65 5.52 -4.84 -4.24
CA PRO A 65 4.65 -5.45 -5.22
C PRO A 65 3.21 -4.99 -5.00
N LYS A 66 2.50 -4.70 -6.06
CA LYS A 66 1.06 -4.44 -6.07
C LYS A 66 0.29 -5.56 -5.35
N GLU A 67 0.87 -6.74 -5.33
CA GLU A 67 0.36 -7.98 -4.74
C GLU A 67 0.40 -8.02 -3.20
N PHE A 68 1.15 -7.11 -2.53
CA PHE A 68 1.35 -7.11 -1.08
C PHE A 68 1.15 -5.74 -0.46
N LYS A 69 0.04 -5.08 -0.79
CA LYS A 69 -0.29 -3.79 -0.17
C LYS A 69 -0.40 -3.89 1.35
N ALA A 70 -0.81 -5.06 1.86
CA ALA A 70 -0.81 -5.35 3.29
C ALA A 70 0.55 -5.09 3.97
N LEU A 71 1.65 -5.32 3.26
CA LEU A 71 3.01 -5.12 3.75
C LEU A 71 3.57 -3.70 3.54
N THR A 72 2.78 -2.74 3.12
CA THR A 72 3.21 -1.34 3.05
C THR A 72 3.27 -0.71 4.44
N LYS A 73 4.12 0.28 4.64
CA LYS A 73 4.19 1.05 5.90
C LYS A 73 2.82 1.59 6.32
N LYS A 74 2.06 2.08 5.35
CA LYS A 74 0.72 2.61 5.60
C LYS A 74 -0.17 1.54 6.20
N ASN A 75 -0.32 0.39 5.55
CA ASN A 75 -1.21 -0.67 6.00
C ASN A 75 -0.74 -1.32 7.30
N ILE A 76 0.58 -1.54 7.47
CA ILE A 76 1.13 -2.05 8.75
C ILE A 76 0.77 -1.09 9.90
N LYS A 77 0.91 0.21 9.67
CA LYS A 77 0.60 1.22 10.68
C LYS A 77 -0.91 1.28 10.95
N GLU A 78 -1.74 1.37 9.92
CA GLU A 78 -3.21 1.43 10.05
C GLU A 78 -3.76 0.19 10.78
N TYR A 79 -3.26 -1.00 10.42
CA TYR A 79 -3.63 -2.22 11.12
C TYR A 79 -3.18 -2.21 12.59
N ALA A 80 -1.95 -1.81 12.87
CA ALA A 80 -1.47 -1.69 14.25
C ALA A 80 -2.32 -0.71 15.07
N GLU A 81 -2.71 0.43 14.47
CA GLU A 81 -3.57 1.41 15.11
C GLU A 81 -5.00 0.88 15.36
N SER A 82 -5.53 0.07 14.45
CA SER A 82 -6.86 -0.54 14.59
C SER A 82 -6.94 -1.54 15.76
N ILE A 83 -5.84 -2.19 16.09
CA ILE A 83 -5.74 -3.12 17.23
C ILE A 83 -5.23 -2.47 18.53
N GLY A 84 -5.20 -1.14 18.60
CA GLY A 84 -4.86 -0.38 19.81
C GLY A 84 -3.38 -0.14 20.02
N LEU A 85 -2.55 -0.28 18.99
CA LEU A 85 -1.13 0.07 19.04
C LEU A 85 -0.90 1.48 18.49
N GLU A 86 0.25 2.06 18.82
CA GLU A 86 0.73 3.32 18.22
C GLU A 86 2.21 3.24 17.87
N LEU A 87 2.60 3.91 16.80
CA LEU A 87 4.02 4.08 16.46
C LEU A 87 4.57 5.29 17.22
N ARG A 88 5.39 5.05 18.22
CA ARG A 88 6.00 6.08 19.05
C ARG A 88 7.03 6.90 18.26
N LYS A 89 6.89 8.20 18.26
CA LYS A 89 7.73 9.12 17.47
C LYS A 89 9.22 9.04 17.84
N GLU A 90 9.51 8.96 19.14
CA GLU A 90 10.88 8.97 19.66
C GLU A 90 11.64 7.67 19.37
N SER A 91 11.04 6.52 19.71
CA SER A 91 11.67 5.21 19.54
C SER A 91 11.48 4.61 18.15
N LYS A 92 10.56 5.15 17.34
CA LYS A 92 10.11 4.58 16.06
C LYS A 92 9.68 3.11 16.18
N ALA A 93 9.15 2.74 17.34
CA ALA A 93 8.70 1.41 17.69
C ALA A 93 7.20 1.40 18.01
N PHE A 94 6.53 0.28 17.70
CA PHE A 94 5.16 0.07 18.13
C PHE A 94 5.08 -0.19 19.63
N GLY A 95 4.03 0.33 20.24
CA GLY A 95 3.69 0.11 21.63
C GLY A 95 2.20 0.27 21.85
N LEU A 96 1.72 -0.11 23.02
CA LEU A 96 0.32 0.09 23.39
C LEU A 96 -0.02 1.58 23.42
N ARG A 97 -1.14 1.94 22.82
CA ARG A 97 -1.71 3.28 22.91
C ARG A 97 -2.21 3.50 24.34
N LYS A 98 -1.90 4.64 24.92
CA LYS A 98 -2.32 4.97 26.28
C LYS A 98 -3.86 4.96 26.39
N GLY A 99 -4.37 4.19 27.35
CA GLY A 99 -5.81 4.08 27.60
C GLY A 99 -6.59 3.19 26.61
N SER A 100 -5.91 2.47 25.72
CA SER A 100 -6.56 1.52 24.79
C SER A 100 -6.37 0.08 25.27
N ASN A 101 -7.41 -0.72 25.07
CA ASN A 101 -7.32 -2.18 25.17
C ASN A 101 -6.78 -2.69 23.83
N LYS A 102 -5.76 -3.55 23.90
CA LYS A 102 -5.20 -4.20 22.73
C LYS A 102 -6.15 -5.30 22.24
N ALA A 103 -6.55 -5.24 20.97
CA ALA A 103 -7.16 -6.38 20.30
C ALA A 103 -6.08 -7.40 19.89
N PRO A 104 -6.42 -8.70 19.76
CA PRO A 104 -5.49 -9.70 19.26
C PRO A 104 -5.00 -9.34 17.85
N PHE A 105 -3.73 -9.63 17.59
CA PHE A 105 -3.18 -9.56 16.25
C PHE A 105 -3.65 -10.79 15.46
N ASP A 106 -4.38 -10.56 14.38
CA ASP A 106 -4.87 -11.62 13.49
C ASP A 106 -4.05 -11.62 12.19
N PRO A 107 -3.17 -12.62 11.99
CA PRO A 107 -2.34 -12.67 10.79
C PRO A 107 -3.15 -12.98 9.54
N GLU A 108 -4.26 -13.73 9.65
CA GLU A 108 -5.10 -14.08 8.49
C GLU A 108 -5.86 -12.86 8.00
N PHE A 109 -6.47 -12.11 8.90
CA PHE A 109 -7.14 -10.85 8.56
C PHE A 109 -6.18 -9.85 7.94
N TYR A 110 -4.96 -9.73 8.49
CA TYR A 110 -3.94 -8.84 7.95
C TYR A 110 -3.52 -9.24 6.53
N LEU A 111 -3.34 -10.55 6.27
CA LEU A 111 -2.96 -11.06 4.94
C LEU A 111 -4.11 -11.00 3.93
N ALA A 112 -5.35 -11.01 4.42
CA ALA A 112 -6.57 -10.89 3.62
C ALA A 112 -6.88 -9.44 3.19
N ILE A 113 -6.10 -8.43 3.65
CA ILE A 113 -6.26 -7.05 3.19
C ILE A 113 -6.04 -7.00 1.67
N GLU A 114 -7.14 -6.91 0.94
CA GLU A 114 -7.10 -6.82 -0.51
C GLU A 114 -6.29 -5.61 -0.98
N PRO A 115 -5.51 -5.77 -2.02
CA PRO A 115 -4.93 -4.63 -2.68
C PRO A 115 -6.06 -3.70 -3.13
N ALA A 116 -5.97 -2.40 -2.84
CA ALA A 116 -6.91 -1.43 -3.40
C ALA A 116 -6.98 -1.67 -4.91
N ALA A 117 -8.19 -1.65 -5.47
CA ALA A 117 -8.43 -1.86 -6.89
C ALA A 117 -7.37 -1.12 -7.73
N GLU A 118 -6.83 -1.79 -8.73
CA GLU A 118 -5.88 -1.13 -9.62
C GLU A 118 -6.56 0.07 -10.25
N VAL A 119 -6.00 1.24 -9.99
CA VAL A 119 -6.44 2.45 -10.68
C VAL A 119 -6.12 2.26 -12.14
N THR A 120 -7.16 2.16 -12.96
CA THR A 120 -7.02 1.96 -14.41
C THR A 120 -6.17 3.09 -15.03
N PRO A 121 -5.53 2.86 -16.18
CA PRO A 121 -4.86 3.94 -16.90
C PRO A 121 -5.78 5.13 -17.14
N LEU A 122 -7.06 4.89 -17.44
CA LEU A 122 -8.08 5.92 -17.65
C LEU A 122 -8.31 6.74 -16.36
N GLU A 123 -8.51 6.09 -15.21
CA GLU A 123 -8.69 6.81 -13.93
C GLU A 123 -7.45 7.62 -13.53
N LYS A 124 -6.24 7.16 -13.91
CA LYS A 124 -5.01 7.94 -13.70
C LYS A 124 -4.98 9.18 -14.57
N PHE A 125 -5.41 9.03 -15.81
CA PHE A 125 -5.52 10.13 -16.76
C PHE A 125 -6.56 11.16 -16.29
N GLU A 126 -7.75 10.71 -15.89
CA GLU A 126 -8.78 11.58 -15.32
C GLU A 126 -8.31 12.34 -14.07
N LYS A 127 -7.54 11.68 -13.20
CA LYS A 127 -6.92 12.34 -12.03
C LYS A 127 -5.88 13.37 -12.44
N ALA A 128 -5.11 13.11 -13.49
CA ALA A 128 -4.14 14.07 -14.01
C ALA A 128 -4.83 15.30 -14.58
N ILE A 129 -5.91 15.13 -15.36
CA ILE A 129 -6.74 16.23 -15.88
C ILE A 129 -7.30 17.07 -14.73
N LYS A 130 -7.93 16.44 -13.73
CA LYS A 130 -8.47 17.15 -12.55
C LYS A 130 -7.39 17.90 -11.77
N SER A 131 -6.19 17.33 -11.68
CA SER A 131 -5.06 18.00 -11.02
C SER A 131 -4.57 19.21 -11.80
N ALA A 132 -4.54 19.13 -13.12
CA ALA A 132 -4.18 20.24 -13.99
C ALA A 132 -5.22 21.37 -13.92
N ASP A 133 -6.50 21.03 -13.98
CA ASP A 133 -7.62 21.97 -13.82
C ASP A 133 -7.56 22.71 -12.47
N ASN A 134 -7.35 22.00 -11.37
CA ASN A 134 -7.15 22.59 -10.04
C ASN A 134 -5.90 23.49 -9.95
N ALA A 135 -4.91 23.26 -10.79
CA ALA A 135 -3.72 24.12 -10.92
C ALA A 135 -3.94 25.34 -11.83
N GLY A 136 -5.14 25.50 -12.40
CA GLY A 136 -5.51 26.60 -13.28
C GLY A 136 -5.04 26.43 -14.73
N ILE A 137 -4.66 25.22 -15.13
CA ILE A 137 -4.28 24.91 -16.52
C ILE A 137 -5.59 24.76 -17.32
N SER A 138 -5.72 25.53 -18.39
CA SER A 138 -6.90 25.49 -19.24
C SER A 138 -6.98 24.19 -20.05
N MET A 139 -8.18 23.86 -20.53
CA MET A 139 -8.39 22.67 -21.38
C MET A 139 -7.56 22.78 -22.67
N ASP A 140 -7.44 23.97 -23.26
CA ASP A 140 -6.67 24.20 -24.48
C ASP A 140 -5.17 23.96 -24.26
N GLU A 141 -4.63 24.38 -23.10
CA GLU A 141 -3.25 24.10 -22.72
C GLU A 141 -3.01 22.61 -22.51
N MET A 142 -3.98 21.90 -21.92
CA MET A 142 -3.91 20.44 -21.75
C MET A 142 -3.95 19.71 -23.09
N LEU A 143 -4.84 20.12 -24.00
CA LEU A 143 -4.93 19.54 -25.35
C LEU A 143 -3.67 19.81 -26.15
N LYS A 144 -3.13 21.03 -26.07
CA LYS A 144 -1.85 21.37 -26.72
C LYS A 144 -0.71 20.47 -26.20
N ALA A 145 -0.59 20.30 -24.89
CA ALA A 145 0.44 19.44 -24.30
C ALA A 145 0.30 17.98 -24.74
N ILE A 146 -0.94 17.47 -24.90
CA ILE A 146 -1.20 16.13 -25.42
C ILE A 146 -0.83 16.05 -26.91
N GLY A 147 -1.21 17.06 -27.70
CA GLY A 147 -0.86 17.14 -29.13
C GLY A 147 0.64 17.17 -29.34
N ASP A 148 1.35 18.02 -28.58
CA ASP A 148 2.82 18.11 -28.62
C ASP A 148 3.48 16.76 -28.26
N PHE A 149 2.94 16.04 -27.28
CA PHE A 149 3.46 14.72 -26.87
C PHE A 149 3.30 13.65 -27.96
N TYR A 150 2.19 13.68 -28.68
CA TYR A 150 1.91 12.69 -29.74
C TYR A 150 2.32 13.21 -31.14
N GLU A 151 2.92 14.39 -31.25
CA GLU A 151 3.27 15.04 -32.53
C GLU A 151 2.07 15.19 -33.47
N VAL A 152 0.88 15.46 -32.91
CA VAL A 152 -0.37 15.66 -33.66
C VAL A 152 -1.00 17.00 -33.29
N GLU A 153 -1.58 17.69 -34.26
CA GLU A 153 -2.43 18.86 -33.99
C GLU A 153 -3.80 18.36 -33.49
N LEU A 154 -4.15 18.76 -32.27
CA LEU A 154 -5.47 18.57 -31.71
C LEU A 154 -6.26 19.88 -31.90
N GLU A 155 -7.43 19.79 -32.53
CA GLU A 155 -8.33 20.93 -32.62
C GLU A 155 -8.77 21.40 -31.22
N ALA A 156 -8.88 22.70 -31.03
CA ALA A 156 -9.37 23.29 -29.80
C ALA A 156 -10.75 22.70 -29.45
N PHE A 157 -10.93 22.34 -28.19
CA PHE A 157 -12.19 21.75 -27.75
C PHE A 157 -13.29 22.81 -27.73
N ASP A 158 -14.18 22.77 -28.72
CA ASP A 158 -15.40 23.58 -28.74
C ASP A 158 -16.60 22.77 -28.19
N PRO A 159 -17.03 23.03 -26.94
CA PRO A 159 -18.14 22.32 -26.34
C PRO A 159 -19.48 22.61 -27.02
N ILE A 160 -19.61 23.71 -27.75
CA ILE A 160 -20.86 24.13 -28.41
C ILE A 160 -21.08 23.30 -29.68
N GLN A 161 -20.06 23.09 -30.49
CA GLN A 161 -20.16 22.29 -31.72
C GLN A 161 -20.54 20.82 -31.45
N LYS A 162 -20.08 20.25 -30.34
CA LYS A 162 -20.45 18.87 -29.96
C LYS A 162 -21.89 18.74 -29.49
N LEU A 163 -22.44 19.76 -28.83
CA LEU A 163 -23.85 19.76 -28.42
C LEU A 163 -24.79 19.87 -29.65
N GLU A 164 -24.43 20.67 -30.62
CA GLU A 164 -25.19 20.81 -31.87
C GLU A 164 -25.19 19.51 -32.72
N ALA A 165 -24.06 18.80 -32.75
CA ALA A 165 -23.97 17.50 -33.46
C ALA A 165 -24.79 16.40 -32.81
N VAL A 166 -24.99 16.44 -31.49
CA VAL A 166 -25.82 15.45 -30.75
C VAL A 166 -27.31 15.77 -30.83
N VAL A 167 -27.68 17.03 -30.99
CA VAL A 167 -29.09 17.46 -31.07
C VAL A 167 -29.66 17.34 -32.48
N ASN A 168 -28.81 17.37 -33.52
CA ASN A 168 -29.22 17.34 -34.95
C ASN A 168 -28.94 15.99 -35.64
N GLY A 169 -28.48 14.95 -34.92
CA GLY A 169 -28.30 13.58 -35.41
C GLY A 169 -29.34 12.64 -34.82
#